data_b2ddfa52659c95466da7a12a7c2a2932
#
_entry.id   b2ddfa52659c95466da7a12a7c2a2932
#
_cell.length_a   1.000
_cell.length_b   1.000
_cell.length_c   1.000
_cell.angle_alpha   90.00
_cell.angle_beta   90.00
_cell.angle_gamma   90.00
#
_symmetry.space_group_name_H-M   'P 1'
#
loop_
_entity.id
_entity.type
_entity.pdbx_description
1 polymer ?
#
loop_
_entity_poly.entity_id
_entity_poly.type
_entity_poly.pdbx_seq_one_letter_code
_entity_poly.pdbx_strand_id
1 'polypeptide(L)'
;MKKLFSMIAAALLALFGLSAQAQELTVRFFDMGKADAMLITAPSGEQILIDAGTNKGGKKLAERFAKDGVNAIDLMIITHFDKDHVGGADKVLESVPVARVVMPGYAKESKQYTQFMDALSQSPKTQVDVLSAKGETTFEFGDIALRITAAQETDYGIDEENDFSLAAYLTYGETKFLFTGDAEDARQTELLRAGDIACDVLKVPYHGRAVDVSAAFLSACHPKIAFITDSDDDPADPIVVKLLENMGTDVHSARDGDLCVVSDGKSVRVK
;
A
#
# COMPACT_ATOMS: atom_id res chain seq x y z
N MET A 1 -40.42 35.58 28.86
CA MET A 1 -39.02 35.65 28.39
C MET A 1 -38.13 34.51 28.87
N LYS A 2 -38.17 34.05 30.12
CA LYS A 2 -37.30 32.96 30.66
C LYS A 2 -37.57 31.56 30.03
N LYS A 3 -38.81 31.24 29.58
CA LYS A 3 -39.12 29.96 28.94
C LYS A 3 -38.71 29.89 27.46
N LEU A 4 -38.59 31.01 26.74
CA LEU A 4 -38.13 31.05 25.39
C LEU A 4 -36.63 30.85 25.24
N PHE A 5 -35.84 31.35 26.24
CA PHE A 5 -34.38 31.14 26.28
C PHE A 5 -34.00 29.70 26.56
N SER A 6 -34.80 28.96 27.34
CA SER A 6 -34.53 27.55 27.68
C SER A 6 -34.73 26.60 26.47
N MET A 7 -35.69 26.94 25.58
CA MET A 7 -35.92 26.13 24.35
C MET A 7 -34.85 26.36 23.28
N ILE A 8 -34.30 27.58 23.17
CA ILE A 8 -33.22 27.88 22.20
C ILE A 8 -31.91 27.21 22.64
N ALA A 9 -31.59 27.16 23.93
CA ALA A 9 -30.40 26.47 24.46
C ALA A 9 -30.48 24.95 24.28
N ALA A 10 -31.66 24.34 24.40
CA ALA A 10 -31.85 22.90 24.16
C ALA A 10 -31.77 22.53 22.66
N ALA A 11 -32.21 23.41 21.76
CA ALA A 11 -32.10 23.22 20.31
C ALA A 11 -30.65 23.36 19.81
N LEU A 12 -29.85 24.25 20.42
CA LEU A 12 -28.43 24.39 20.10
C LEU A 12 -27.59 23.19 20.59
N LEU A 13 -27.93 22.58 21.71
CA LEU A 13 -27.25 21.36 22.20
C LEU A 13 -27.60 20.12 21.35
N ALA A 14 -28.76 20.07 20.71
CA ALA A 14 -29.14 18.98 19.82
C ALA A 14 -28.44 19.03 18.45
N LEU A 15 -27.90 20.20 18.04
CA LEU A 15 -27.16 20.38 16.79
C LEU A 15 -25.67 20.01 16.92
N PHE A 16 -25.13 19.86 18.13
CA PHE A 16 -23.76 19.39 18.37
C PHE A 16 -23.66 17.88 18.63
N GLY A 17 -24.77 17.17 18.57
CA GLY A 17 -24.85 15.70 18.74
C GLY A 17 -24.79 14.89 17.47
N LEU A 18 -24.49 15.49 16.32
CA LEU A 18 -24.02 14.74 15.17
C LEU A 18 -22.60 14.29 15.49
N SER A 19 -22.48 13.08 16.06
CA SER A 19 -21.20 12.38 16.03
C SER A 19 -20.78 12.34 14.56
N ALA A 20 -19.75 13.08 14.19
CA ALA A 20 -19.07 12.84 12.93
C ALA A 20 -18.72 11.36 12.98
N GLN A 21 -19.41 10.55 12.19
CA GLN A 21 -19.03 9.16 12.01
C GLN A 21 -17.61 9.23 11.49
N ALA A 22 -16.64 8.75 12.26
CA ALA A 22 -15.25 8.77 11.84
C ALA A 22 -15.22 8.09 10.47
N GLN A 23 -14.76 8.83 9.46
CA GLN A 23 -14.63 8.27 8.13
C GLN A 23 -13.60 7.15 8.23
N GLU A 24 -13.93 5.98 7.69
CA GLU A 24 -13.05 4.81 7.76
C GLU A 24 -11.88 4.97 6.79
N LEU A 25 -10.69 4.65 7.24
CA LEU A 25 -9.57 4.33 6.34
C LEU A 25 -9.96 3.07 5.56
N THR A 26 -9.79 3.10 4.25
CA THR A 26 -10.04 1.94 3.39
C THR A 26 -8.77 1.57 2.64
N VAL A 27 -8.39 0.31 2.67
CA VAL A 27 -7.30 -0.24 1.86
C VAL A 27 -7.88 -1.33 0.98
N ARG A 28 -7.84 -1.12 -0.33
CA ARG A 28 -8.26 -2.10 -1.32
C ARG A 28 -7.03 -2.74 -1.96
N PHE A 29 -6.92 -4.03 -1.85
CA PHE A 29 -5.98 -4.86 -2.57
C PHE A 29 -6.67 -5.40 -3.82
N PHE A 30 -6.12 -5.14 -4.99
CA PHE A 30 -6.72 -5.56 -6.25
C PHE A 30 -6.23 -6.95 -6.66
N ASP A 31 -7.15 -7.76 -7.17
CA ASP A 31 -6.79 -8.95 -7.94
C ASP A 31 -6.20 -8.52 -9.29
N MET A 32 -4.89 -8.63 -9.37
CA MET A 32 -4.09 -8.36 -10.57
C MET A 32 -3.37 -9.62 -11.07
N GLY A 33 -3.73 -10.80 -10.50
CA GLY A 33 -2.94 -12.03 -10.58
C GLY A 33 -1.69 -11.90 -9.70
N LYS A 34 -0.57 -12.51 -10.12
CA LYS A 34 0.73 -12.28 -9.47
C LYS A 34 1.25 -10.90 -9.84
N ALA A 35 0.73 -9.88 -9.18
CA ALA A 35 1.12 -8.47 -9.37
C ALA A 35 0.54 -7.59 -8.25
N ASP A 36 1.22 -6.52 -7.91
CA ASP A 36 0.84 -5.63 -6.82
C ASP A 36 0.09 -4.39 -7.32
N ALA A 37 -1.07 -4.13 -6.74
CA ALA A 37 -1.76 -2.85 -6.81
C ALA A 37 -2.64 -2.69 -5.58
N MET A 38 -2.43 -1.63 -4.79
CA MET A 38 -3.22 -1.34 -3.60
C MET A 38 -3.64 0.13 -3.60
N LEU A 39 -4.93 0.39 -3.36
CA LEU A 39 -5.47 1.74 -3.22
C LEU A 39 -5.89 1.99 -1.77
N ILE A 40 -5.26 2.98 -1.15
CA ILE A 40 -5.59 3.50 0.16
C ILE A 40 -6.46 4.73 -0.04
N THR A 41 -7.64 4.76 0.60
CA THR A 41 -8.46 5.96 0.70
C THR A 41 -8.41 6.44 2.15
N ALA A 42 -7.81 7.61 2.36
CA ALA A 42 -7.74 8.22 3.67
C ALA A 42 -9.13 8.66 4.15
N PRO A 43 -9.38 8.74 5.47
CA PRO A 43 -10.61 9.29 6.01
C PRO A 43 -10.93 10.71 5.52
N SER A 44 -9.92 11.50 5.23
CA SER A 44 -10.02 12.87 4.68
C SER A 44 -10.26 12.90 3.16
N GLY A 45 -10.16 11.75 2.48
CA GLY A 45 -10.52 11.59 1.06
C GLY A 45 -9.36 11.43 0.09
N GLU A 46 -8.11 11.60 0.54
CA GLU A 46 -6.94 11.44 -0.31
C GLU A 46 -6.78 9.99 -0.78
N GLN A 47 -6.29 9.84 -2.01
CA GLN A 47 -6.09 8.56 -2.67
C GLN A 47 -4.59 8.27 -2.80
N ILE A 48 -4.15 7.18 -2.21
CA ILE A 48 -2.74 6.75 -2.26
C ILE A 48 -2.69 5.39 -2.96
N LEU A 49 -1.94 5.31 -4.06
CA LEU A 49 -1.74 4.08 -4.82
C LEU A 49 -0.35 3.52 -4.52
N ILE A 50 -0.27 2.26 -4.14
CA ILE A 50 0.98 1.51 -4.02
C ILE A 50 1.02 0.49 -5.15
N ASP A 51 1.99 0.63 -6.04
CA ASP A 51 2.16 -0.13 -7.27
C ASP A 51 0.94 -0.10 -8.20
N ALA A 52 1.09 -0.57 -9.43
CA ALA A 52 0.07 -0.49 -10.46
C ALA A 52 -0.09 -1.78 -11.28
N GLY A 53 0.51 -2.86 -10.81
CA GLY A 53 0.44 -4.16 -11.47
C GLY A 53 1.18 -4.23 -12.80
N THR A 54 0.78 -5.18 -13.63
CA THR A 54 1.34 -5.35 -14.98
C THR A 54 0.77 -4.31 -15.95
N ASN A 55 1.39 -4.16 -17.14
CA ASN A 55 0.87 -3.32 -18.23
C ASN A 55 -0.61 -3.65 -18.60
N LYS A 56 -0.98 -4.92 -18.62
CA LYS A 56 -2.37 -5.34 -18.86
C LYS A 56 -3.25 -5.00 -17.64
N GLY A 57 -2.73 -5.20 -16.46
CA GLY A 57 -3.39 -4.88 -15.20
C GLY A 57 -3.65 -3.39 -15.06
N GLY A 58 -2.69 -2.53 -15.41
CA GLY A 58 -2.84 -1.07 -15.33
C GLY A 58 -4.01 -0.51 -16.13
N LYS A 59 -4.31 -1.08 -17.31
CA LYS A 59 -5.52 -0.70 -18.06
C LYS A 59 -6.80 -1.03 -17.29
N LYS A 60 -6.87 -2.24 -16.71
CA LYS A 60 -8.02 -2.64 -15.89
C LYS A 60 -8.13 -1.76 -14.65
N LEU A 61 -7.00 -1.41 -14.03
CA LEU A 61 -6.97 -0.53 -12.87
C LEU A 61 -7.52 0.87 -13.20
N ALA A 62 -7.09 1.46 -14.33
CA ALA A 62 -7.60 2.74 -14.80
C ALA A 62 -9.12 2.70 -15.10
N GLU A 63 -9.63 1.61 -15.71
CA GLU A 63 -11.07 1.40 -15.93
C GLU A 63 -11.83 1.30 -14.59
N ARG A 64 -11.24 0.64 -13.59
CA ARG A 64 -11.82 0.53 -12.24
C ARG A 64 -11.85 1.88 -11.54
N PHE A 65 -10.79 2.67 -11.63
CA PHE A 65 -10.75 4.02 -11.08
C PHE A 65 -11.87 4.89 -11.65
N ALA A 66 -12.05 4.87 -12.98
CA ALA A 66 -13.15 5.59 -13.62
C ALA A 66 -14.53 5.13 -13.13
N LYS A 67 -14.73 3.81 -12.93
CA LYS A 67 -15.98 3.25 -12.42
C LYS A 67 -16.23 3.60 -10.95
N ASP A 68 -15.18 3.58 -10.14
CA ASP A 68 -15.26 3.79 -8.69
C ASP A 68 -15.20 5.29 -8.31
N GLY A 69 -15.07 6.18 -9.30
CA GLY A 69 -15.03 7.63 -9.09
C GLY A 69 -13.69 8.13 -8.55
N VAL A 70 -12.59 7.37 -8.72
CA VAL A 70 -11.23 7.81 -8.39
C VAL A 70 -10.76 8.74 -9.52
N ASN A 71 -10.81 10.04 -9.27
CA ASN A 71 -10.55 11.08 -10.29
C ASN A 71 -9.14 11.68 -10.21
N ALA A 72 -8.40 11.39 -9.16
CA ALA A 72 -7.02 11.81 -8.94
C ALA A 72 -6.34 10.86 -7.95
N ILE A 73 -5.01 10.80 -8.00
CA ILE A 73 -4.15 10.13 -7.03
C ILE A 73 -3.26 11.20 -6.39
N ASP A 74 -3.35 11.33 -5.07
CA ASP A 74 -2.56 12.31 -4.31
C ASP A 74 -1.11 11.86 -4.17
N LEU A 75 -0.90 10.54 -3.98
CA LEU A 75 0.41 9.92 -3.90
C LEU A 75 0.42 8.55 -4.60
N MET A 76 1.35 8.35 -5.52
CA MET A 76 1.69 7.04 -6.06
C MET A 76 3.04 6.60 -5.51
N ILE A 77 3.13 5.40 -4.99
CA ILE A 77 4.37 4.77 -4.53
C ILE A 77 4.68 3.62 -5.48
N ILE A 78 5.85 3.63 -6.08
CA ILE A 78 6.40 2.48 -6.81
C ILE A 78 7.42 1.83 -5.90
N THR A 79 7.16 0.60 -5.47
CA THR A 79 8.03 -0.09 -4.53
C THR A 79 9.36 -0.46 -5.17
N HIS A 80 9.33 -1.01 -6.38
CA HIS A 80 10.47 -1.32 -7.23
C HIS A 80 10.05 -1.40 -8.70
N PHE A 81 10.99 -1.66 -9.63
CA PHE A 81 10.70 -1.51 -11.06
C PHE A 81 10.41 -2.81 -11.81
N ASP A 82 10.00 -3.87 -11.12
CA ASP A 82 9.56 -5.09 -11.78
C ASP A 82 8.23 -4.89 -12.52
N LYS A 83 8.06 -5.67 -13.60
CA LYS A 83 6.94 -5.53 -14.55
C LYS A 83 5.56 -5.70 -13.92
N ASP A 84 5.47 -6.41 -12.82
CA ASP A 84 4.25 -6.72 -12.06
C ASP A 84 3.99 -5.72 -10.91
N HIS A 85 4.84 -4.68 -10.79
CA HIS A 85 4.69 -3.53 -9.89
C HIS A 85 4.58 -2.22 -10.65
N VAL A 86 5.61 -1.86 -11.44
CA VAL A 86 5.63 -0.60 -12.20
C VAL A 86 4.86 -0.68 -13.52
N GLY A 87 4.55 -1.90 -14.00
CA GLY A 87 4.09 -2.11 -15.37
C GLY A 87 2.83 -1.37 -15.78
N GLY A 88 1.93 -1.10 -14.84
CA GLY A 88 0.69 -0.35 -15.11
C GLY A 88 0.75 1.15 -14.78
N ALA A 89 1.85 1.62 -14.22
CA ALA A 89 1.96 3.00 -13.72
C ALA A 89 1.83 4.05 -14.83
N ASP A 90 2.35 3.78 -16.02
CA ASP A 90 2.16 4.62 -17.21
C ASP A 90 0.68 4.79 -17.53
N LYS A 91 -0.13 3.74 -17.45
CA LYS A 91 -1.56 3.78 -17.74
C LYS A 91 -2.35 4.56 -16.68
N VAL A 92 -1.93 4.51 -15.43
CA VAL A 92 -2.51 5.33 -14.37
C VAL A 92 -2.19 6.80 -14.61
N LEU A 93 -0.92 7.16 -14.87
CA LEU A 93 -0.49 8.53 -15.19
C LEU A 93 -1.20 9.12 -16.41
N GLU A 94 -1.49 8.29 -17.43
CA GLU A 94 -2.25 8.68 -18.62
C GLU A 94 -3.74 8.88 -18.34
N SER A 95 -4.30 8.23 -17.30
CA SER A 95 -5.74 8.15 -17.07
C SER A 95 -6.26 9.15 -16.04
N VAL A 96 -5.50 9.42 -14.99
CA VAL A 96 -5.89 10.33 -13.90
C VAL A 96 -4.69 11.20 -13.49
N PRO A 97 -4.94 12.44 -13.03
CA PRO A 97 -3.89 13.26 -12.44
C PRO A 97 -3.26 12.57 -11.24
N VAL A 98 -1.92 12.52 -11.21
CA VAL A 98 -1.14 12.06 -10.07
C VAL A 98 -0.36 13.25 -9.53
N ALA A 99 -0.61 13.63 -8.27
CA ALA A 99 0.01 14.82 -7.71
C ALA A 99 1.49 14.58 -7.36
N ARG A 100 1.81 13.40 -6.84
CA ARG A 100 3.16 13.03 -6.41
C ARG A 100 3.46 11.57 -6.66
N VAL A 101 4.70 11.27 -7.02
CA VAL A 101 5.26 9.92 -7.12
C VAL A 101 6.45 9.79 -6.19
N VAL A 102 6.50 8.71 -5.41
CA VAL A 102 7.68 8.27 -4.66
C VAL A 102 8.19 6.98 -5.29
N MET A 103 9.48 6.91 -5.57
CA MET A 103 10.10 5.74 -6.22
C MET A 103 11.52 5.50 -5.70
N PRO A 104 12.07 4.28 -5.81
CA PRO A 104 13.45 4.00 -5.39
C PRO A 104 14.47 4.63 -6.33
N GLY A 105 15.70 4.85 -5.79
CA GLY A 105 16.77 5.59 -6.45
C GLY A 105 17.72 4.72 -7.27
N TYR A 106 17.19 3.76 -8.06
CA TYR A 106 17.99 3.01 -9.04
C TYR A 106 17.35 3.08 -10.43
N ALA A 107 18.04 2.62 -11.45
CA ALA A 107 17.51 2.55 -12.81
C ALA A 107 17.47 1.09 -13.26
N LYS A 108 16.44 0.76 -14.06
CA LYS A 108 16.26 -0.58 -14.62
C LYS A 108 16.20 -0.55 -16.14
N GLU A 109 16.93 -1.45 -16.79
CA GLU A 109 16.82 -1.65 -18.23
C GLU A 109 15.63 -2.57 -18.56
N SER A 110 14.42 -2.00 -18.55
CA SER A 110 13.21 -2.71 -18.93
C SER A 110 12.23 -1.83 -19.69
N LYS A 111 11.38 -2.46 -20.51
CA LYS A 111 10.34 -1.76 -21.25
C LYS A 111 9.38 -1.02 -20.30
N GLN A 112 9.01 -1.63 -19.20
CA GLN A 112 8.03 -1.10 -18.27
C GLN A 112 8.60 0.13 -17.53
N TYR A 113 9.85 0.07 -17.11
CA TYR A 113 10.56 1.22 -16.53
C TYR A 113 10.62 2.38 -17.51
N THR A 114 11.02 2.12 -18.78
CA THR A 114 11.06 3.15 -19.81
C THR A 114 9.69 3.79 -20.04
N GLN A 115 8.63 2.99 -20.16
CA GLN A 115 7.25 3.48 -20.34
C GLN A 115 6.81 4.36 -19.16
N PHE A 116 7.11 3.94 -17.93
CA PHE A 116 6.81 4.71 -16.72
C PHE A 116 7.57 6.06 -16.70
N MET A 117 8.87 6.05 -16.98
CA MET A 117 9.67 7.29 -17.01
C MET A 117 9.23 8.24 -18.13
N ASP A 118 8.85 7.71 -19.31
CA ASP A 118 8.29 8.50 -20.40
C ASP A 118 6.95 9.14 -19.98
N ALA A 119 6.06 8.40 -19.33
CA ALA A 119 4.79 8.92 -18.82
C ALA A 119 5.00 10.01 -17.75
N LEU A 120 5.96 9.83 -16.84
CA LEU A 120 6.35 10.86 -15.87
C LEU A 120 6.85 12.13 -16.55
N SER A 121 7.69 12.00 -17.59
CA SER A 121 8.21 13.15 -18.34
C SER A 121 7.10 13.95 -19.02
N GLN A 122 5.98 13.31 -19.35
CA GLN A 122 4.78 13.92 -19.94
C GLN A 122 3.79 14.43 -18.88
N SER A 123 4.10 14.25 -17.61
CA SER A 123 3.27 14.67 -16.46
C SER A 123 3.94 15.81 -15.66
N PRO A 124 4.17 17.02 -16.25
CA PRO A 124 5.03 18.05 -15.66
C PRO A 124 4.50 18.65 -14.34
N LYS A 125 3.25 18.33 -13.95
CA LYS A 125 2.68 18.76 -12.68
C LYS A 125 2.89 17.74 -11.56
N THR A 126 3.29 16.53 -11.90
CA THR A 126 3.57 15.46 -10.93
C THR A 126 4.92 15.76 -10.25
N GLN A 127 4.92 15.84 -8.94
CA GLN A 127 6.15 15.91 -8.16
C GLN A 127 6.76 14.51 -8.07
N VAL A 128 8.09 14.41 -8.14
CA VAL A 128 8.79 13.12 -8.08
C VAL A 128 9.82 13.15 -6.95
N ASP A 129 9.66 12.27 -5.98
CA ASP A 129 10.60 12.05 -4.90
C ASP A 129 11.32 10.71 -5.13
N VAL A 130 12.62 10.78 -5.31
CA VAL A 130 13.48 9.60 -5.46
C VAL A 130 14.14 9.30 -4.13
N LEU A 131 13.84 8.13 -3.56
CA LEU A 131 14.44 7.68 -2.32
C LEU A 131 15.67 6.82 -2.62
N SER A 132 16.84 7.41 -2.41
CA SER A 132 18.12 6.69 -2.44
C SER A 132 18.26 5.78 -1.21
N ALA A 133 19.27 4.91 -1.22
CA ALA A 133 19.58 4.03 -0.09
C ALA A 133 19.60 4.80 1.25
N LYS A 134 19.01 4.21 2.28
CA LYS A 134 18.81 4.80 3.63
C LYS A 134 17.84 5.99 3.65
N GLY A 135 17.25 6.34 2.50
CA GLY A 135 16.26 7.42 2.42
C GLY A 135 14.96 7.05 3.15
N GLU A 136 14.36 8.06 3.77
CA GLU A 136 13.05 7.95 4.42
C GLU A 136 12.25 9.23 4.16
N THR A 137 10.95 9.08 4.01
CA THR A 137 10.01 10.21 3.95
C THR A 137 8.72 9.86 4.66
N THR A 138 8.01 10.87 5.14
CA THR A 138 6.71 10.69 5.78
C THR A 138 5.72 11.68 5.20
N PHE A 139 4.51 11.19 4.93
CA PHE A 139 3.36 11.98 4.49
C PHE A 139 2.26 11.88 5.55
N GLU A 140 1.58 12.98 5.76
CA GLU A 140 0.42 13.08 6.64
C GLU A 140 -0.83 13.39 5.79
N PHE A 141 -1.88 12.58 5.92
CA PHE A 141 -3.16 12.77 5.25
C PHE A 141 -4.26 12.73 6.30
N GLY A 142 -4.66 13.91 6.79
CA GLY A 142 -5.54 14.00 7.95
C GLY A 142 -4.96 13.31 9.15
N ASP A 143 -5.65 12.28 9.66
CA ASP A 143 -5.24 11.52 10.84
C ASP A 143 -4.38 10.28 10.53
N ILE A 144 -3.98 10.08 9.28
CA ILE A 144 -3.08 8.99 8.89
C ILE A 144 -1.66 9.49 8.68
N ALA A 145 -0.69 8.70 9.11
CA ALA A 145 0.72 8.89 8.83
C ALA A 145 1.23 7.74 7.94
N LEU A 146 1.91 8.08 6.87
CA LEU A 146 2.50 7.14 5.92
C LEU A 146 3.99 7.37 5.83
N ARG A 147 4.77 6.52 6.49
CA ARG A 147 6.23 6.51 6.44
C ARG A 147 6.70 5.54 5.36
N ILE A 148 7.62 5.98 4.51
CA ILE A 148 8.19 5.18 3.43
C ILE A 148 9.70 5.13 3.63
N THR A 149 10.29 3.92 3.61
CA THR A 149 11.73 3.72 3.79
C THR A 149 12.32 3.02 2.57
N ALA A 150 13.46 3.52 2.11
CA ALA A 150 14.25 2.86 1.09
C ALA A 150 15.11 1.73 1.68
N ALA A 151 15.64 0.90 0.79
CA ALA A 151 16.67 -0.09 1.07
C ALA A 151 17.91 0.53 1.70
N GLN A 152 18.68 -0.26 2.46
CA GLN A 152 19.86 0.24 3.17
C GLN A 152 21.11 0.23 2.31
N GLU A 153 21.18 -0.66 1.32
CA GLU A 153 22.34 -0.79 0.45
C GLU A 153 22.08 -0.18 -0.93
N THR A 154 23.14 0.08 -1.66
CA THR A 154 23.11 0.59 -3.04
C THR A 154 23.31 -0.52 -4.08
N ASP A 155 23.65 -1.72 -3.63
CA ASP A 155 23.90 -2.89 -4.45
C ASP A 155 23.63 -4.15 -3.60
N TYR A 156 22.75 -5.01 -4.08
CA TYR A 156 22.41 -6.30 -3.46
C TYR A 156 22.97 -7.49 -4.27
N GLY A 157 23.62 -7.22 -5.39
CA GLY A 157 24.13 -8.25 -6.29
C GLY A 157 23.34 -8.36 -7.60
N ILE A 158 23.65 -9.40 -8.37
CA ILE A 158 23.00 -9.65 -9.66
C ILE A 158 21.64 -10.30 -9.41
N ASP A 159 20.62 -9.82 -10.12
CA ASP A 159 19.23 -10.31 -10.07
C ASP A 159 18.51 -10.12 -8.71
N GLU A 160 19.02 -9.27 -7.81
CA GLU A 160 18.42 -9.01 -6.48
C GLU A 160 17.72 -7.63 -6.42
N GLU A 161 17.09 -7.20 -7.51
CA GLU A 161 16.43 -5.90 -7.59
C GLU A 161 15.20 -5.79 -6.67
N ASN A 162 14.60 -6.90 -6.27
CA ASN A 162 13.49 -6.97 -5.33
C ASN A 162 13.87 -6.37 -3.96
N ASP A 163 15.12 -6.52 -3.52
CA ASP A 163 15.59 -5.96 -2.26
C ASP A 163 15.74 -4.42 -2.26
N PHE A 164 15.58 -3.75 -3.42
CA PHE A 164 15.39 -2.30 -3.47
C PHE A 164 13.96 -1.86 -3.13
N SER A 165 13.04 -2.77 -2.83
CA SER A 165 11.64 -2.47 -2.51
C SER A 165 11.53 -1.42 -1.41
N LEU A 166 10.80 -0.33 -1.72
CA LEU A 166 10.35 0.61 -0.71
C LEU A 166 9.37 -0.10 0.23
N ALA A 167 9.55 0.10 1.53
CA ALA A 167 8.57 -0.35 2.52
C ALA A 167 7.74 0.82 2.99
N ALA A 168 6.42 0.67 2.97
CA ALA A 168 5.46 1.69 3.40
C ALA A 168 4.73 1.25 4.68
N TYR A 169 4.80 2.10 5.69
CA TYR A 169 4.18 1.92 7.01
C TYR A 169 3.05 2.92 7.15
N LEU A 170 1.82 2.44 7.11
CA LEU A 170 0.63 3.26 7.30
C LEU A 170 0.11 3.10 8.72
N THR A 171 -0.07 4.21 9.42
CA THR A 171 -0.64 4.26 10.76
C THR A 171 -1.91 5.10 10.76
N TYR A 172 -2.99 4.56 11.31
CA TYR A 172 -4.23 5.28 11.58
C TYR A 172 -4.71 4.96 12.99
N GLY A 173 -4.58 5.93 13.89
CA GLY A 173 -4.86 5.71 15.32
C GLY A 173 -3.97 4.60 15.91
N GLU A 174 -4.60 3.50 16.34
CA GLU A 174 -3.93 2.32 16.90
C GLU A 174 -3.63 1.25 15.84
N THR A 175 -4.15 1.40 14.61
CA THR A 175 -4.03 0.38 13.55
C THR A 175 -2.83 0.64 12.66
N LYS A 176 -2.15 -0.44 12.27
CA LYS A 176 -0.91 -0.40 11.48
C LYS A 176 -1.03 -1.32 10.27
N PHE A 177 -0.59 -0.83 9.12
CA PHE A 177 -0.50 -1.57 7.87
C PHE A 177 0.94 -1.54 7.37
N LEU A 178 1.43 -2.65 6.84
CA LEU A 178 2.76 -2.76 6.28
C LEU A 178 2.70 -3.30 4.85
N PHE A 179 3.35 -2.55 3.94
CA PHE A 179 3.50 -2.90 2.53
C PHE A 179 4.99 -2.94 2.23
N THR A 180 5.49 -4.06 1.74
CA THR A 180 6.93 -4.32 1.61
C THR A 180 7.39 -4.55 0.18
N GLY A 181 6.49 -4.38 -0.81
CA GLY A 181 6.76 -4.79 -2.17
C GLY A 181 7.19 -6.25 -2.22
N ASP A 182 8.24 -6.53 -2.96
CA ASP A 182 8.81 -7.86 -3.10
C ASP A 182 10.12 -8.04 -2.30
N ALA A 183 10.18 -7.42 -1.12
CA ALA A 183 11.32 -7.57 -0.21
C ALA A 183 11.71 -9.05 -0.06
N GLU A 184 12.93 -9.39 -0.47
CA GLU A 184 13.51 -10.71 -0.32
C GLU A 184 14.37 -10.79 0.95
N ASP A 185 15.34 -11.66 0.98
CA ASP A 185 16.07 -12.01 2.19
C ASP A 185 16.84 -10.84 2.81
N ALA A 186 17.54 -10.07 1.98
CA ALA A 186 18.33 -8.94 2.44
C ALA A 186 17.41 -7.82 2.96
N ARG A 187 16.37 -7.46 2.21
CA ARG A 187 15.46 -6.39 2.61
C ARG A 187 14.61 -6.77 3.82
N GLN A 188 14.08 -8.00 3.89
CA GLN A 188 13.39 -8.48 5.08
C GLN A 188 14.31 -8.47 6.31
N THR A 189 15.58 -8.83 6.15
CA THR A 189 16.60 -8.75 7.23
C THR A 189 16.82 -7.31 7.69
N GLU A 190 16.89 -6.35 6.77
CA GLU A 190 17.00 -4.93 7.11
C GLU A 190 15.79 -4.43 7.91
N LEU A 191 14.59 -4.79 7.48
CA LEU A 191 13.33 -4.43 8.14
C LEU A 191 13.26 -5.03 9.56
N LEU A 192 13.66 -6.28 9.72
CA LEU A 192 13.80 -6.93 11.03
C LEU A 192 14.76 -6.18 11.95
N ARG A 193 15.93 -5.77 11.45
CA ARG A 193 16.94 -5.03 12.23
C ARG A 193 16.47 -3.63 12.61
N ALA A 194 15.73 -2.96 11.74
CA ALA A 194 15.15 -1.67 12.04
C ALA A 194 14.11 -1.76 13.15
N GLY A 195 13.43 -2.89 13.31
CA GLY A 195 12.36 -3.11 14.28
C GLY A 195 11.07 -2.35 13.89
N ASP A 196 10.06 -2.39 14.77
CA ASP A 196 8.76 -1.73 14.59
C ASP A 196 8.03 -2.13 13.30
N ILE A 197 8.10 -3.43 12.95
CA ILE A 197 7.38 -4.01 11.80
C ILE A 197 6.08 -4.72 12.18
N ALA A 198 5.72 -4.73 13.48
CA ALA A 198 4.45 -5.27 13.93
C ALA A 198 3.29 -4.50 13.32
N CYS A 199 2.32 -5.22 12.73
CA CYS A 199 1.21 -4.61 12.00
C CYS A 199 -0.08 -5.42 12.17
N ASP A 200 -1.21 -4.77 11.95
CA ASP A 200 -2.52 -5.44 11.91
C ASP A 200 -2.80 -6.04 10.54
N VAL A 201 -2.31 -5.39 9.48
CA VAL A 201 -2.49 -5.80 8.08
C VAL A 201 -1.15 -5.83 7.35
N LEU A 202 -0.85 -6.94 6.72
CA LEU A 202 0.38 -7.14 5.95
C LEU A 202 0.06 -7.45 4.49
N LYS A 203 0.63 -6.68 3.54
CA LYS A 203 0.87 -7.23 2.20
C LYS A 203 2.09 -8.14 2.31
N VAL A 204 1.88 -9.43 2.09
CA VAL A 204 2.94 -10.44 2.23
C VAL A 204 4.05 -10.17 1.21
N PRO A 205 5.32 -10.09 1.60
CA PRO A 205 6.41 -9.82 0.68
C PRO A 205 6.55 -10.92 -0.37
N TYR A 206 7.12 -10.55 -1.52
CA TYR A 206 7.53 -11.47 -2.60
C TYR A 206 6.42 -12.44 -3.02
N HIS A 207 5.18 -11.95 -3.12
CA HIS A 207 4.00 -12.72 -3.50
C HIS A 207 3.78 -14.02 -2.67
N GLY A 208 4.32 -14.04 -1.44
CA GLY A 208 4.25 -15.23 -0.59
C GLY A 208 5.28 -16.30 -0.92
N ARG A 209 6.35 -15.99 -1.65
CA ARG A 209 7.50 -16.88 -1.81
C ARG A 209 8.34 -16.86 -0.54
N ALA A 210 8.84 -18.04 -0.15
CA ALA A 210 9.67 -18.20 1.03
C ALA A 210 11.11 -17.80 0.75
N VAL A 211 11.70 -17.05 1.67
CA VAL A 211 13.13 -16.79 1.78
C VAL A 211 13.63 -17.24 3.16
N ASP A 212 14.92 -17.27 3.40
CA ASP A 212 15.51 -17.83 4.62
C ASP A 212 14.97 -17.18 5.90
N VAL A 213 14.73 -15.87 5.88
CA VAL A 213 14.23 -15.11 7.05
C VAL A 213 12.70 -15.00 7.13
N SER A 214 11.94 -15.57 6.20
CA SER A 214 10.47 -15.43 6.15
C SER A 214 9.79 -15.76 7.48
N ALA A 215 10.18 -16.83 8.13
CA ALA A 215 9.58 -17.24 9.41
C ALA A 215 9.81 -16.19 10.51
N ALA A 216 11.02 -15.64 10.60
CA ALA A 216 11.36 -14.60 11.57
C ALA A 216 10.62 -13.29 11.24
N PHE A 217 10.57 -12.92 9.95
CA PHE A 217 9.90 -11.72 9.47
C PHE A 217 8.40 -11.76 9.77
N LEU A 218 7.71 -12.81 9.35
CA LEU A 218 6.27 -12.99 9.57
C LEU A 218 5.93 -13.03 11.06
N SER A 219 6.78 -13.71 11.87
CA SER A 219 6.61 -13.74 13.32
C SER A 219 6.74 -12.36 13.97
N ALA A 220 7.64 -11.51 13.47
CA ALA A 220 7.83 -10.15 13.97
C ALA A 220 6.70 -9.20 13.52
N CYS A 221 6.17 -9.38 12.30
CA CYS A 221 5.00 -8.66 11.81
C CYS A 221 3.73 -9.03 12.57
N HIS A 222 3.52 -10.30 12.82
CA HIS A 222 2.37 -10.89 13.52
C HIS A 222 1.02 -10.28 13.09
N PRO A 223 0.67 -10.27 11.79
CA PRO A 223 -0.51 -9.59 11.30
C PRO A 223 -1.80 -10.31 11.69
N LYS A 224 -2.89 -9.56 11.86
CA LYS A 224 -4.26 -10.09 12.00
C LYS A 224 -4.84 -10.50 10.66
N ILE A 225 -4.53 -9.71 9.60
CA ILE A 225 -4.96 -9.93 8.23
C ILE A 225 -3.73 -9.89 7.33
N ALA A 226 -3.59 -10.86 6.43
CA ALA A 226 -2.53 -10.89 5.43
C ALA A 226 -3.12 -11.04 4.03
N PHE A 227 -2.59 -10.29 3.06
CA PHE A 227 -2.94 -10.40 1.66
C PHE A 227 -1.72 -10.85 0.84
N ILE A 228 -1.92 -11.90 0.05
CA ILE A 228 -0.93 -12.49 -0.85
C ILE A 228 -1.34 -12.20 -2.28
N THR A 229 -0.47 -11.56 -3.04
CA THR A 229 -0.67 -11.20 -4.44
C THR A 229 -0.15 -12.30 -5.36
N ASP A 230 -0.69 -13.50 -5.24
CA ASP A 230 -0.34 -14.67 -6.02
C ASP A 230 -1.38 -15.00 -7.12
N SER A 231 -1.16 -16.06 -7.89
CA SER A 231 -2.08 -16.54 -8.91
C SER A 231 -2.14 -18.06 -8.95
N ASP A 232 -3.12 -18.62 -9.65
CA ASP A 232 -3.23 -20.08 -9.83
C ASP A 232 -2.03 -20.68 -10.57
N ASP A 233 -1.45 -19.91 -11.51
CA ASP A 233 -0.26 -20.33 -12.27
C ASP A 233 1.04 -20.16 -11.46
N ASP A 234 1.05 -19.29 -10.47
CA ASP A 234 2.20 -18.99 -9.63
C ASP A 234 1.74 -18.74 -8.18
N PRO A 235 1.37 -19.82 -7.46
CA PRO A 235 0.83 -19.71 -6.11
C PRO A 235 1.93 -19.41 -5.08
N ALA A 236 1.53 -18.83 -3.96
CA ALA A 236 2.41 -18.66 -2.80
C ALA A 236 2.96 -20.00 -2.30
N ASP A 237 4.14 -19.95 -1.71
CA ASP A 237 4.75 -21.13 -1.10
C ASP A 237 3.90 -21.61 0.09
N PRO A 238 3.50 -22.89 0.12
CA PRO A 238 2.64 -23.42 1.19
C PRO A 238 3.21 -23.21 2.60
N ILE A 239 4.52 -23.08 2.74
CA ILE A 239 5.16 -22.85 4.04
C ILE A 239 4.83 -21.44 4.56
N VAL A 240 4.79 -20.42 3.70
CA VAL A 240 4.43 -19.03 4.05
C VAL A 240 2.99 -18.96 4.51
N VAL A 241 2.07 -19.55 3.73
CA VAL A 241 0.64 -19.61 4.08
C VAL A 241 0.45 -20.28 5.44
N LYS A 242 1.08 -21.45 5.64
CA LYS A 242 0.98 -22.21 6.87
C LYS A 242 1.58 -21.51 8.09
N LEU A 243 2.65 -20.74 7.90
CA LEU A 243 3.22 -19.93 8.98
C LEU A 243 2.21 -18.87 9.45
N LEU A 244 1.58 -18.15 8.52
CA LEU A 244 0.56 -17.15 8.81
C LEU A 244 -0.68 -17.77 9.50
N GLU A 245 -1.21 -18.87 8.96
CA GLU A 245 -2.34 -19.59 9.54
C GLU A 245 -2.06 -20.08 10.97
N ASN A 246 -0.86 -20.61 11.22
CA ASN A 246 -0.44 -21.09 12.54
C ASN A 246 -0.33 -19.95 13.58
N MET A 247 -0.14 -18.71 13.13
CA MET A 247 -0.18 -17.51 13.99
C MET A 247 -1.60 -16.98 14.23
N GLY A 248 -2.60 -17.59 13.59
CA GLY A 248 -4.01 -17.16 13.69
C GLY A 248 -4.33 -15.97 12.77
N THR A 249 -3.50 -15.71 11.77
CA THR A 249 -3.71 -14.68 10.76
C THR A 249 -4.85 -15.07 9.82
N ASP A 250 -5.74 -14.12 9.52
CA ASP A 250 -6.75 -14.26 8.46
C ASP A 250 -6.05 -14.01 7.10
N VAL A 251 -5.82 -15.09 6.34
CA VAL A 251 -5.02 -15.07 5.11
C VAL A 251 -5.92 -15.02 3.90
N HIS A 252 -5.72 -14.01 3.06
CA HIS A 252 -6.42 -13.79 1.81
C HIS A 252 -5.44 -13.83 0.63
N SER A 253 -5.90 -14.32 -0.51
CA SER A 253 -5.13 -14.42 -1.74
C SER A 253 -5.80 -13.63 -2.86
N ALA A 254 -5.01 -13.07 -3.77
CA ALA A 254 -5.51 -12.44 -4.98
C ALA A 254 -6.31 -13.40 -5.87
N ARG A 255 -6.11 -14.71 -5.73
CA ARG A 255 -6.90 -15.76 -6.41
C ARG A 255 -8.35 -15.78 -5.99
N ASP A 256 -8.67 -15.31 -4.79
CA ASP A 256 -10.03 -15.23 -4.26
C ASP A 256 -10.74 -13.93 -4.66
N GLY A 257 -10.04 -13.04 -5.36
CA GLY A 257 -10.51 -11.74 -5.82
C GLY A 257 -9.96 -10.58 -5.01
N ASP A 258 -10.56 -9.40 -5.18
CA ASP A 258 -10.16 -8.21 -4.43
C ASP A 258 -10.47 -8.37 -2.94
N LEU A 259 -9.56 -7.84 -2.12
CA LEU A 259 -9.80 -7.66 -0.69
C LEU A 259 -10.00 -6.16 -0.38
N CYS A 260 -10.97 -5.86 0.45
CA CYS A 260 -11.15 -4.53 1.02
C CYS A 260 -11.05 -4.61 2.53
N VAL A 261 -10.03 -3.96 3.10
CA VAL A 261 -9.86 -3.83 4.55
C VAL A 261 -10.21 -2.41 4.96
N VAL A 262 -10.95 -2.26 6.05
CA VAL A 262 -11.29 -0.97 6.63
C VAL A 262 -10.79 -0.87 8.06
N SER A 263 -10.43 0.35 8.45
CA SER A 263 -10.06 0.68 9.83
C SER A 263 -10.83 1.90 10.32
N ASP A 264 -11.26 1.84 11.58
CA ASP A 264 -11.84 2.95 12.34
C ASP A 264 -10.79 3.66 13.22
N GLY A 265 -9.52 3.35 13.07
CA GLY A 265 -8.40 3.82 13.88
C GLY A 265 -8.18 3.04 15.17
N LYS A 266 -9.02 2.04 15.50
CA LYS A 266 -8.88 1.16 16.66
C LYS A 266 -8.80 -0.30 16.29
N SER A 267 -9.48 -0.68 15.24
CA SER A 267 -9.56 -2.06 14.77
C SER A 267 -9.57 -2.10 13.24
N VAL A 268 -9.18 -3.26 12.71
CA VAL A 268 -9.25 -3.57 11.28
C VAL A 268 -10.27 -4.68 11.05
N ARG A 269 -10.94 -4.64 9.90
CA ARG A 269 -11.86 -5.72 9.47
C ARG A 269 -11.92 -5.80 7.94
N VAL A 270 -12.21 -6.95 7.44
CA VAL A 270 -12.58 -7.17 6.04
C VAL A 270 -14.01 -6.66 5.81
N LYS A 271 -14.23 -5.99 4.67
CA LYS A 271 -15.52 -5.38 4.30
C LYS A 271 -16.27 -6.26 3.31
#